data_62dc636c838103cdd16b7a70295356bf
#
_entry.id   62dc636c838103cdd16b7a70295356bf
#
_cell.length_a   1.000
_cell.length_b   1.000
_cell.length_c   1.000
_cell.angle_alpha   90.00
_cell.angle_beta   90.00
_cell.angle_gamma   90.00
#
_symmetry.space_group_name_H-M   'P 1'
#
loop_
_entity.id
_entity.type
_entity.pdbx_description
1 polymer ?
#
loop_
_entity_poly.entity_id
_entity_poly.type
_entity_poly.pdbx_seq_one_letter_code
_entity_poly.pdbx_strand_id
1 'polypeptide(L)'
;SIYLSGIFIVIYVLFFFFIKKWKQYTSYFLVAIFAVAIVEVTMNTEKTGYGTTVRSAYLKDYDGVNTVINDVEKNDTSFYRIHKYKGYRSKNDATWNNFHSTSTFSSTAYAGLTSFYGSLGLEHSTNAYALNGATPLIYSIFNVKYLLTNEHMPDNDIFTYYSGNDGEFLYKNEYALPLAYMVPGDIDENLLYTVETNPFNVQNNFIYHATGIDNIMTPISYDENGTKVTITPDKNMFVYVYVQNKNIETIYGYINSDSYNFTGVNHGRTLDIGYVEAGSTISLTPIQKKEV
;
A
#
# COMPACT_ATOMS: atom_id res chain seq x y z
N SER A 1 32.37 -8.55 1.58
CA SER A 1 32.62 -7.73 2.76
C SER A 1 33.36 -8.46 3.88
N ILE A 2 33.14 -9.75 4.18
CA ILE A 2 33.88 -10.52 5.21
C ILE A 2 35.41 -10.46 4.97
N TYR A 3 35.85 -10.60 3.74
CA TYR A 3 37.29 -10.48 3.40
C TYR A 3 37.87 -9.10 3.70
N LEU A 4 37.09 -8.03 3.45
CA LEU A 4 37.53 -6.67 3.73
C LEU A 4 37.68 -6.44 5.24
N SER A 5 36.71 -6.87 6.04
CA SER A 5 36.79 -6.79 7.50
C SER A 5 37.97 -7.60 8.04
N GLY A 6 38.26 -8.77 7.45
CA GLY A 6 39.44 -9.57 7.78
C GLY A 6 40.76 -8.83 7.54
N ILE A 7 40.87 -8.07 6.44
CA ILE A 7 42.05 -7.26 6.13
C ILE A 7 42.26 -6.18 7.20
N PHE A 8 41.22 -5.44 7.59
CA PHE A 8 41.30 -4.40 8.61
C PHE A 8 41.72 -4.99 9.98
N ILE A 9 41.17 -6.15 10.36
CA ILE A 9 41.56 -6.84 11.59
C ILE A 9 43.05 -7.14 11.58
N VAL A 10 43.63 -7.67 10.50
CA VAL A 10 45.03 -7.95 10.37
C VAL A 10 45.86 -6.66 10.50
N ILE A 11 45.45 -5.56 9.86
CA ILE A 11 46.14 -4.26 9.96
C ILE A 11 46.15 -3.78 11.42
N TYR A 12 45.05 -3.84 12.15
CA TYR A 12 44.97 -3.44 13.55
C TYR A 12 45.88 -4.30 14.45
N VAL A 13 45.89 -5.61 14.23
CA VAL A 13 46.75 -6.52 14.98
C VAL A 13 48.24 -6.17 14.75
N LEU A 14 48.61 -5.85 13.51
CA LEU A 14 49.98 -5.42 13.19
C LEU A 14 50.33 -4.09 13.90
N PHE A 15 49.46 -3.11 13.91
CA PHE A 15 49.68 -1.86 14.63
C PHE A 15 49.86 -2.07 16.13
N PHE A 16 49.00 -2.90 16.75
CA PHE A 16 49.15 -3.24 18.17
C PHE A 16 50.48 -3.95 18.48
N PHE A 17 50.90 -4.84 17.58
CA PHE A 17 52.24 -5.48 17.70
C PHE A 17 53.38 -4.44 17.64
N PHE A 18 53.33 -3.50 16.71
CA PHE A 18 54.33 -2.45 16.56
C PHE A 18 54.34 -1.47 17.73
N ILE A 19 53.18 -1.07 18.27
CA ILE A 19 53.06 -0.26 19.46
C ILE A 19 53.76 -0.95 20.65
N LYS A 20 53.54 -2.25 20.82
CA LYS A 20 54.18 -3.03 21.88
C LYS A 20 55.70 -3.10 21.72
N LYS A 21 56.20 -3.22 20.48
CA LYS A 21 57.59 -3.36 20.16
C LYS A 21 58.35 -2.02 20.21
N TRP A 22 57.74 -0.93 19.72
CA TRP A 22 58.34 0.40 19.57
C TRP A 22 57.57 1.47 20.33
N LYS A 23 57.59 1.40 21.63
CA LYS A 23 56.82 2.27 22.55
C LYS A 23 57.08 3.78 22.32
N GLN A 24 58.27 4.18 21.88
CA GLN A 24 58.61 5.57 21.60
C GLN A 24 57.80 6.18 20.43
N TYR A 25 57.24 5.36 19.55
CA TYR A 25 56.46 5.80 18.40
C TYR A 25 54.92 5.57 18.58
N THR A 26 54.48 5.29 19.80
CA THR A 26 53.06 4.99 20.09
C THR A 26 52.10 6.05 19.54
N SER A 27 52.41 7.34 19.68
CA SER A 27 51.56 8.44 19.19
C SER A 27 51.38 8.39 17.65
N TYR A 28 52.45 8.05 16.92
CA TYR A 28 52.35 7.95 15.46
C TYR A 28 51.50 6.75 15.03
N PHE A 29 51.66 5.61 15.72
CA PHE A 29 50.80 4.43 15.46
C PHE A 29 49.33 4.68 15.80
N LEU A 30 49.01 5.42 16.86
CA LEU A 30 47.66 5.79 17.18
C LEU A 30 47.05 6.68 16.10
N VAL A 31 47.76 7.67 15.58
CA VAL A 31 47.30 8.48 14.44
C VAL A 31 47.09 7.63 13.21
N ALA A 32 47.96 6.67 12.93
CA ALA A 32 47.79 5.76 11.79
C ALA A 32 46.58 4.85 11.96
N ILE A 33 46.36 4.30 13.17
CA ILE A 33 45.12 3.53 13.48
C ILE A 33 43.87 4.37 13.25
N PHE A 34 43.89 5.62 13.70
CA PHE A 34 42.75 6.52 13.49
C PHE A 34 42.48 6.80 11.99
N ALA A 35 43.56 7.01 11.21
CA ALA A 35 43.44 7.17 9.77
C ALA A 35 42.86 5.91 9.08
N VAL A 36 43.32 4.73 9.47
CA VAL A 36 42.83 3.44 8.97
C VAL A 36 41.33 3.25 9.37
N ALA A 37 40.95 3.63 10.58
CA ALA A 37 39.57 3.55 11.03
C ALA A 37 38.65 4.46 10.20
N ILE A 38 39.08 5.66 9.83
CA ILE A 38 38.33 6.54 8.94
C ILE A 38 38.11 5.86 7.57
N VAL A 39 39.18 5.27 7.01
CA VAL A 39 39.08 4.55 5.72
C VAL A 39 38.13 3.36 5.84
N GLU A 40 38.24 2.55 6.90
CA GLU A 40 37.36 1.41 7.15
C GLU A 40 35.90 1.85 7.23
N VAL A 41 35.60 2.85 8.04
CA VAL A 41 34.24 3.37 8.20
C VAL A 41 33.69 3.88 6.87
N THR A 42 34.50 4.64 6.11
CA THR A 42 34.09 5.15 4.79
C THR A 42 33.77 4.02 3.82
N MET A 43 34.66 3.04 3.69
CA MET A 43 34.46 1.88 2.80
C MET A 43 33.30 1.00 3.25
N ASN A 44 33.11 0.84 4.56
CA ASN A 44 32.00 0.06 5.10
C ASN A 44 30.67 0.76 4.88
N THR A 45 30.63 2.07 5.09
CA THR A 45 29.45 2.91 4.82
C THR A 45 29.07 2.88 3.34
N GLU A 46 30.04 2.98 2.44
CA GLU A 46 29.81 2.87 1.00
C GLU A 46 29.25 1.50 0.60
N LYS A 47 29.78 0.41 1.18
CA LYS A 47 29.36 -0.97 0.84
C LYS A 47 28.10 -1.44 1.53
N THR A 48 27.84 -1.03 2.75
CA THR A 48 26.58 -1.33 3.46
C THR A 48 25.45 -0.43 3.01
N GLY A 49 25.78 0.61 2.25
CA GLY A 49 24.91 1.45 1.44
C GLY A 49 23.68 1.95 2.18
N TYR A 50 23.74 3.14 2.71
CA TYR A 50 22.51 3.90 2.72
C TYR A 50 22.11 4.08 1.25
N GLY A 51 21.06 3.37 0.82
CA GLY A 51 20.50 3.59 -0.50
C GLY A 51 20.17 5.07 -0.63
N THR A 52 21.04 5.81 -1.30
CA THR A 52 20.81 7.23 -1.56
C THR A 52 20.00 7.35 -2.83
N THR A 53 19.02 8.21 -2.83
CA THR A 53 18.30 8.59 -4.04
C THR A 53 18.62 10.04 -4.40
N VAL A 54 18.65 10.36 -5.68
CA VAL A 54 18.83 11.74 -6.11
C VAL A 54 17.61 12.58 -5.73
N ARG A 55 17.83 13.86 -5.42
CA ARG A 55 16.77 14.77 -4.95
C ARG A 55 15.57 14.82 -5.89
N SER A 56 15.79 14.84 -7.20
CA SER A 56 14.71 14.86 -8.20
C SER A 56 13.83 13.62 -8.14
N ALA A 57 14.41 12.43 -7.96
CA ALA A 57 13.64 11.20 -7.80
C ALA A 57 12.92 11.16 -6.44
N TYR A 58 13.52 11.74 -5.39
CA TYR A 58 12.89 11.84 -4.08
C TYR A 58 11.70 12.79 -4.06
N LEU A 59 11.77 13.91 -4.78
CA LEU A 59 10.72 14.91 -4.89
C LEU A 59 9.78 14.68 -6.09
N LYS A 60 9.95 13.58 -6.82
CA LYS A 60 9.05 13.24 -7.92
C LYS A 60 7.60 13.27 -7.42
N ASP A 61 6.71 13.85 -8.20
CA ASP A 61 5.27 13.99 -7.95
C ASP A 61 4.90 14.90 -6.73
N TYR A 62 5.90 15.39 -5.95
CA TYR A 62 5.65 16.17 -4.73
C TYR A 62 4.89 17.48 -5.01
N ASP A 63 5.32 18.23 -6.02
CA ASP A 63 4.72 19.53 -6.35
C ASP A 63 3.30 19.36 -6.94
N GLY A 64 3.10 18.36 -7.81
CA GLY A 64 1.79 18.02 -8.39
C GLY A 64 0.80 17.63 -7.30
N VAL A 65 1.19 16.68 -6.43
CA VAL A 65 0.38 16.22 -5.30
C VAL A 65 0.01 17.37 -4.36
N ASN A 66 0.99 18.18 -3.94
CA ASN A 66 0.69 19.28 -3.02
C ASN A 66 -0.16 20.38 -3.65
N THR A 67 -0.04 20.60 -4.96
CA THR A 67 -0.90 21.57 -5.66
C THR A 67 -2.37 21.15 -5.59
N VAL A 68 -2.69 19.89 -5.87
CA VAL A 68 -4.09 19.41 -5.81
C VAL A 68 -4.61 19.33 -4.37
N ILE A 69 -3.75 18.99 -3.38
CA ILE A 69 -4.13 18.99 -1.97
C ILE A 69 -4.43 20.40 -1.48
N ASN A 70 -3.58 21.37 -1.78
CA ASN A 70 -3.80 22.78 -1.41
C ASN A 70 -5.07 23.36 -2.04
N ASP A 71 -5.48 22.87 -3.21
CA ASP A 71 -6.74 23.25 -3.82
C ASP A 71 -7.94 22.79 -3.00
N VAL A 72 -7.91 21.55 -2.51
CA VAL A 72 -8.94 21.06 -1.59
C VAL A 72 -8.97 21.83 -0.28
N GLU A 73 -7.81 22.04 0.35
CA GLU A 73 -7.71 22.72 1.65
C GLU A 73 -8.30 24.14 1.60
N LYS A 74 -8.22 24.80 0.46
CA LYS A 74 -8.81 26.14 0.27
C LYS A 74 -10.33 26.10 0.13
N ASN A 75 -10.88 25.02 -0.43
CA ASN A 75 -12.28 24.94 -0.84
C ASN A 75 -13.13 24.04 0.05
N ASP A 76 -12.52 23.17 0.86
CA ASP A 76 -13.20 22.27 1.76
C ASP A 76 -12.68 22.39 3.19
N THR A 77 -13.47 22.97 4.06
CA THR A 77 -13.15 23.19 5.49
C THR A 77 -13.66 22.05 6.39
N SER A 78 -14.33 21.05 5.83
CA SER A 78 -14.79 19.88 6.59
C SER A 78 -13.61 18.98 6.95
N PHE A 79 -13.80 18.07 7.93
CA PHE A 79 -12.83 17.00 8.12
C PHE A 79 -13.02 15.94 7.03
N TYR A 80 -11.95 15.57 6.36
CA TYR A 80 -11.91 14.55 5.32
C TYR A 80 -10.59 13.79 5.34
N ARG A 81 -10.59 12.63 4.67
CA ARG A 81 -9.39 11.87 4.37
C ARG A 81 -9.17 11.81 2.87
N ILE A 82 -7.89 11.72 2.50
CA ILE A 82 -7.44 11.46 1.13
C ILE A 82 -6.80 10.07 1.10
N HIS A 83 -7.08 9.29 0.07
CA HIS A 83 -6.36 8.06 -0.23
C HIS A 83 -5.60 8.21 -1.54
N LYS A 84 -4.28 7.95 -1.55
CA LYS A 84 -3.51 7.87 -2.81
C LYS A 84 -3.76 6.51 -3.44
N TYR A 85 -4.72 6.46 -4.36
CA TYR A 85 -5.25 5.25 -4.98
C TYR A 85 -4.26 4.60 -5.94
N LYS A 86 -3.63 5.40 -6.82
CA LYS A 86 -2.59 4.98 -7.75
C LYS A 86 -1.37 5.88 -7.61
N GLY A 87 -0.19 5.38 -8.02
CA GLY A 87 1.04 6.15 -7.96
C GLY A 87 1.55 6.40 -6.53
N TYR A 88 1.09 5.64 -5.53
CA TYR A 88 1.62 5.76 -4.17
C TYR A 88 3.07 5.27 -4.11
N ARG A 89 3.89 5.92 -3.29
CA ARG A 89 5.30 5.57 -3.07
C ARG A 89 5.47 4.68 -1.84
N SER A 90 4.68 4.95 -0.82
CA SER A 90 4.69 4.21 0.44
C SER A 90 3.33 4.32 1.14
N LYS A 91 3.11 3.51 2.17
CA LYS A 91 1.93 3.62 3.03
C LYS A 91 1.91 4.92 3.86
N ASN A 92 3.03 5.65 3.90
CA ASN A 92 3.19 6.89 4.64
C ASN A 92 3.17 8.14 3.73
N ASP A 93 2.69 8.05 2.51
CA ASP A 93 2.58 9.18 1.58
C ASP A 93 1.76 10.34 2.17
N ALA A 94 0.78 10.04 3.00
CA ALA A 94 0.02 11.03 3.75
C ALA A 94 0.90 11.90 4.66
N THR A 95 1.86 11.30 5.36
CA THR A 95 2.82 12.03 6.18
C THR A 95 3.77 12.87 5.32
N TRP A 96 4.18 12.33 4.17
CA TRP A 96 5.06 13.03 3.24
C TRP A 96 4.41 14.27 2.62
N ASN A 97 3.13 14.17 2.25
CA ASN A 97 2.39 15.22 1.57
C ASN A 97 1.42 15.98 2.49
N ASN A 98 1.50 15.76 3.81
CA ASN A 98 0.72 16.46 4.85
C ASN A 98 -0.81 16.41 4.65
N PHE A 99 -1.37 15.22 4.42
CA PHE A 99 -2.83 15.04 4.37
C PHE A 99 -3.30 13.93 5.32
N HIS A 100 -4.58 13.94 5.68
CA HIS A 100 -5.17 12.90 6.52
C HIS A 100 -5.43 11.62 5.71
N SER A 101 -4.94 10.48 6.20
CA SER A 101 -5.19 9.15 5.63
C SER A 101 -5.39 8.13 6.72
N THR A 102 -5.87 6.95 6.34
CA THR A 102 -5.94 5.77 7.22
C THR A 102 -4.92 4.71 6.84
N SER A 103 -4.04 4.97 5.87
CA SER A 103 -2.93 4.07 5.52
C SER A 103 -1.68 4.44 6.29
N THR A 104 -0.97 3.45 6.83
CA THR A 104 0.30 3.68 7.54
C THR A 104 1.20 2.44 7.55
N PHE A 105 2.50 2.70 7.63
CA PHE A 105 3.50 1.75 8.08
C PHE A 105 4.10 2.28 9.40
N SER A 106 4.01 1.48 10.46
CA SER A 106 4.56 1.83 11.77
C SER A 106 4.94 0.57 12.55
N SER A 107 6.12 0.57 13.15
CA SER A 107 6.56 -0.53 14.03
C SER A 107 5.66 -0.72 15.26
N THR A 108 4.80 0.25 15.57
CA THR A 108 3.83 0.25 16.67
C THR A 108 2.39 0.17 16.17
N ALA A 109 2.15 -0.37 14.96
CA ALA A 109 0.80 -0.55 14.45
C ALA A 109 -0.05 -1.41 15.39
N TYR A 110 -1.28 -0.97 15.66
CA TYR A 110 -2.18 -1.68 16.58
C TYR A 110 -2.70 -2.96 15.91
N ALA A 111 -2.45 -4.12 16.54
CA ALA A 111 -2.78 -5.43 15.99
C ALA A 111 -4.28 -5.62 15.70
N GLY A 112 -5.16 -5.10 16.56
CA GLY A 112 -6.61 -5.16 16.34
C GLY A 112 -7.04 -4.41 15.08
N LEU A 113 -6.40 -3.28 14.78
CA LEU A 113 -6.69 -2.52 13.57
C LEU A 113 -6.16 -3.22 12.32
N THR A 114 -4.94 -3.81 12.37
CA THR A 114 -4.42 -4.60 11.25
C THR A 114 -5.28 -5.81 10.94
N SER A 115 -5.80 -6.50 11.97
CA SER A 115 -6.74 -7.63 11.80
C SER A 115 -8.08 -7.18 11.22
N PHE A 116 -8.61 -6.04 11.67
CA PHE A 116 -9.84 -5.45 11.14
C PHE A 116 -9.72 -5.10 9.65
N TYR A 117 -8.58 -4.49 9.24
CA TYR A 117 -8.31 -4.26 7.82
C TYR A 117 -8.29 -5.57 7.02
N GLY A 118 -7.70 -6.62 7.59
CA GLY A 118 -7.69 -7.95 6.98
C GLY A 118 -9.09 -8.53 6.77
N SER A 119 -10.00 -8.39 7.72
CA SER A 119 -11.38 -8.87 7.58
C SER A 119 -12.17 -8.14 6.48
N LEU A 120 -11.79 -6.91 6.18
CA LEU A 120 -12.36 -6.12 5.08
C LEU A 120 -11.70 -6.41 3.72
N GLY A 121 -10.69 -7.30 3.66
CA GLY A 121 -9.93 -7.62 2.45
C GLY A 121 -8.89 -6.57 2.08
N LEU A 122 -8.56 -5.66 2.96
CA LEU A 122 -7.61 -4.59 2.72
C LEU A 122 -6.16 -5.04 2.94
N GLU A 123 -5.23 -4.29 2.40
CA GLU A 123 -3.81 -4.57 2.64
C GLU A 123 -3.47 -4.41 4.12
N HIS A 124 -2.89 -5.46 4.70
CA HIS A 124 -2.50 -5.51 6.11
C HIS A 124 -1.25 -6.37 6.35
N SER A 125 -0.54 -6.08 7.42
CA SER A 125 0.58 -6.87 7.92
C SER A 125 0.79 -6.55 9.41
N THR A 126 1.78 -7.18 10.05
CA THR A 126 2.06 -6.98 11.48
C THR A 126 2.30 -5.50 11.85
N ASN A 127 2.86 -4.72 10.94
CA ASN A 127 3.29 -3.34 11.18
C ASN A 127 2.77 -2.34 10.14
N ALA A 128 1.77 -2.73 9.35
CA ALA A 128 1.23 -1.86 8.32
C ALA A 128 -0.21 -2.21 7.97
N TYR A 129 -0.97 -1.21 7.57
CA TYR A 129 -2.28 -1.35 6.94
C TYR A 129 -2.49 -0.24 5.92
N ALA A 130 -3.25 -0.50 4.88
CA ALA A 130 -3.54 0.46 3.82
C ALA A 130 -4.90 0.15 3.17
N LEU A 131 -5.49 1.16 2.54
CA LEU A 131 -6.78 1.04 1.85
C LEU A 131 -6.65 0.39 0.45
N ASN A 132 -5.50 -0.18 0.11
CA ASN A 132 -5.35 -0.90 -1.15
C ASN A 132 -6.32 -2.09 -1.18
N GLY A 133 -7.10 -2.20 -2.25
CA GLY A 133 -8.20 -3.16 -2.39
C GLY A 133 -9.53 -2.68 -1.79
N ALA A 134 -9.63 -1.43 -1.33
CA ALA A 134 -10.85 -0.89 -0.78
C ALA A 134 -11.94 -0.70 -1.86
N THR A 135 -13.15 -1.07 -1.50
CA THR A 135 -14.34 -0.82 -2.31
C THR A 135 -14.85 0.61 -2.09
N PRO A 136 -15.72 1.15 -2.97
CA PRO A 136 -16.35 2.44 -2.74
C PRO A 136 -17.07 2.55 -1.39
N LEU A 137 -17.65 1.44 -0.92
CA LEU A 137 -18.26 1.36 0.41
C LEU A 137 -17.24 1.65 1.51
N ILE A 138 -16.06 0.98 1.46
CA ILE A 138 -15.00 1.17 2.45
C ILE A 138 -14.49 2.61 2.43
N TYR A 139 -14.27 3.18 1.25
CA TYR A 139 -13.91 4.60 1.17
C TYR A 139 -14.95 5.50 1.83
N SER A 140 -16.24 5.21 1.61
CA SER A 140 -17.32 6.01 2.17
C SER A 140 -17.37 5.92 3.70
N ILE A 141 -17.36 4.72 4.29
CA ILE A 141 -17.45 4.53 5.75
C ILE A 141 -16.17 5.02 6.49
N PHE A 142 -15.02 5.07 5.80
CA PHE A 142 -13.76 5.57 6.38
C PHE A 142 -13.57 7.08 6.17
N ASN A 143 -14.62 7.80 5.69
CA ASN A 143 -14.54 9.23 5.42
C ASN A 143 -13.45 9.59 4.40
N VAL A 144 -13.16 8.70 3.43
CA VAL A 144 -12.28 9.02 2.31
C VAL A 144 -13.08 9.81 1.29
N LYS A 145 -12.97 11.13 1.38
CA LYS A 145 -13.71 12.06 0.52
C LYS A 145 -13.01 12.32 -0.80
N TYR A 146 -11.70 12.08 -0.85
CA TYR A 146 -10.90 12.32 -2.05
C TYR A 146 -10.00 11.14 -2.36
N LEU A 147 -9.96 10.73 -3.65
CA LEU A 147 -8.99 9.79 -4.20
C LEU A 147 -7.98 10.53 -5.03
N LEU A 148 -6.70 10.40 -4.68
CA LEU A 148 -5.57 10.93 -5.42
C LEU A 148 -4.99 9.82 -6.30
N THR A 149 -4.77 10.10 -7.58
CA THR A 149 -4.28 9.11 -8.55
C THR A 149 -3.41 9.78 -9.61
N ASN A 150 -2.46 9.05 -10.17
CA ASN A 150 -1.67 9.47 -11.33
C ASN A 150 -2.21 8.95 -12.67
N GLU A 151 -3.40 8.36 -12.66
CA GLU A 151 -4.12 7.87 -13.84
C GLU A 151 -5.52 8.47 -13.87
N HIS A 152 -6.04 8.73 -15.07
CA HIS A 152 -7.44 9.10 -15.19
C HIS A 152 -8.35 7.93 -14.84
N MET A 153 -9.36 8.20 -14.00
CA MET A 153 -10.43 7.25 -13.74
C MET A 153 -11.54 7.44 -14.79
N PRO A 154 -12.15 6.36 -15.27
CA PRO A 154 -13.35 6.46 -16.11
C PRO A 154 -14.47 7.18 -15.36
N ASP A 155 -15.31 7.92 -16.11
CA ASP A 155 -16.46 8.61 -15.56
C ASP A 155 -17.41 7.63 -14.89
N ASN A 156 -17.79 7.93 -13.66
CA ASN A 156 -18.74 7.13 -12.88
C ASN A 156 -19.47 8.00 -11.84
N ASP A 157 -20.60 7.49 -11.32
CA ASP A 157 -21.45 8.23 -10.41
C ASP A 157 -20.93 8.30 -8.96
N ILE A 158 -19.84 7.62 -8.64
CA ILE A 158 -19.29 7.55 -7.27
C ILE A 158 -18.13 8.51 -7.09
N PHE A 159 -17.19 8.53 -8.05
CA PHE A 159 -16.01 9.37 -8.00
C PHE A 159 -16.02 10.37 -9.14
N THR A 160 -16.24 11.63 -8.82
CA THR A 160 -16.26 12.72 -9.80
C THR A 160 -14.92 13.43 -9.86
N TYR A 161 -14.48 13.78 -11.07
CA TYR A 161 -13.25 14.57 -11.21
C TYR A 161 -13.37 15.90 -10.46
N TYR A 162 -12.37 16.19 -9.61
CA TYR A 162 -12.34 17.42 -8.83
C TYR A 162 -11.30 18.41 -9.34
N SER A 163 -10.04 18.02 -9.41
CA SER A 163 -8.94 18.84 -9.92
C SER A 163 -7.75 17.98 -10.35
N GLY A 164 -6.78 18.58 -11.04
CA GLY A 164 -5.55 17.88 -11.42
C GLY A 164 -4.41 18.84 -11.74
N ASN A 165 -3.18 18.38 -11.51
CA ASN A 165 -1.97 19.12 -11.81
C ASN A 165 -0.80 18.16 -12.03
N ASP A 166 0.02 18.39 -13.05
CA ASP A 166 1.28 17.69 -13.33
C ASP A 166 1.16 16.15 -13.32
N GLY A 167 0.09 15.61 -13.93
CA GLY A 167 -0.17 14.17 -13.97
C GLY A 167 -0.72 13.55 -12.69
N GLU A 168 -1.05 14.37 -11.69
CA GLU A 168 -1.79 13.96 -10.51
C GLU A 168 -3.24 14.46 -10.62
N PHE A 169 -4.19 13.57 -10.34
CA PHE A 169 -5.62 13.82 -10.46
C PHE A 169 -6.31 13.55 -9.15
N LEU A 170 -7.27 14.37 -8.81
CA LEU A 170 -8.07 14.23 -7.62
C LEU A 170 -9.54 14.01 -7.99
N TYR A 171 -10.11 12.97 -7.43
CA TYR A 171 -11.53 12.61 -7.57
C TYR A 171 -12.24 12.70 -6.24
N LYS A 172 -13.42 13.28 -6.24
CA LYS A 172 -14.26 13.40 -5.05
C LYS A 172 -15.21 12.20 -4.96
N ASN A 173 -15.23 11.55 -3.81
CA ASN A 173 -16.23 10.54 -3.46
C ASN A 173 -17.53 11.24 -3.04
N GLU A 174 -18.56 11.14 -3.85
CA GLU A 174 -19.85 11.78 -3.60
C GLU A 174 -20.63 11.13 -2.44
N TYR A 175 -20.23 9.94 -2.01
CA TYR A 175 -20.87 9.17 -0.95
C TYR A 175 -20.03 9.11 0.33
N ALA A 176 -18.99 9.93 0.47
CA ALA A 176 -18.18 9.94 1.68
C ALA A 176 -19.01 10.31 2.91
N LEU A 177 -19.06 9.42 3.89
CA LEU A 177 -19.73 9.65 5.16
C LEU A 177 -18.91 10.61 6.03
N PRO A 178 -19.51 11.36 6.93
CA PRO A 178 -18.79 12.17 7.91
C PRO A 178 -17.97 11.29 8.87
N LEU A 179 -17.04 11.90 9.61
CA LEU A 179 -16.19 11.18 10.58
C LEU A 179 -17.00 10.37 11.61
N ALA A 180 -18.18 10.83 11.96
CA ALA A 180 -19.12 10.15 12.84
C ALA A 180 -20.51 10.11 12.19
N TYR A 181 -21.12 8.94 12.22
CA TYR A 181 -22.47 8.72 11.72
C TYR A 181 -23.21 7.73 12.63
N MET A 182 -24.54 7.78 12.59
CA MET A 182 -25.37 6.92 13.44
C MET A 182 -25.66 5.59 12.73
N VAL A 183 -25.64 4.52 13.52
CA VAL A 183 -26.03 3.16 13.12
C VAL A 183 -26.99 2.58 14.18
N PRO A 184 -27.75 1.51 13.91
CA PRO A 184 -28.54 0.82 14.91
C PRO A 184 -27.69 0.39 16.11
N GLY A 185 -28.26 0.43 17.31
CA GLY A 185 -27.53 0.21 18.58
C GLY A 185 -27.06 -1.22 18.82
N ASP A 186 -27.57 -2.17 18.07
CA ASP A 186 -27.23 -3.60 18.11
C ASP A 186 -26.32 -4.06 16.96
N ILE A 187 -25.76 -3.12 16.21
CA ILE A 187 -24.94 -3.45 15.03
C ILE A 187 -23.71 -4.30 15.37
N ASP A 188 -23.06 -4.03 16.49
CA ASP A 188 -21.82 -4.70 16.90
C ASP A 188 -22.04 -6.19 17.26
N GLU A 189 -23.22 -6.56 17.74
CA GLU A 189 -23.62 -7.95 18.06
C GLU A 189 -23.77 -8.80 16.78
N ASN A 190 -24.00 -8.17 15.64
CA ASN A 190 -24.36 -8.80 14.38
C ASN A 190 -23.24 -8.75 13.34
N LEU A 191 -22.10 -8.09 13.62
CA LEU A 191 -21.01 -7.96 12.67
C LEU A 191 -20.18 -9.24 12.53
N LEU A 192 -19.91 -9.65 11.29
CA LEU A 192 -19.19 -10.89 10.95
C LEU A 192 -17.68 -10.73 10.82
N TYR A 193 -17.10 -9.57 11.07
CA TYR A 193 -15.68 -9.28 10.82
C TYR A 193 -14.69 -10.18 11.59
N THR A 194 -15.13 -10.91 12.60
CA THR A 194 -14.29 -11.84 13.37
C THR A 194 -14.41 -13.29 12.94
N VAL A 195 -15.45 -13.68 12.22
CA VAL A 195 -15.78 -15.07 11.90
C VAL A 195 -15.89 -15.36 10.40
N GLU A 196 -16.25 -14.34 9.60
CA GLU A 196 -16.35 -14.48 8.15
C GLU A 196 -14.99 -14.26 7.50
N THR A 197 -14.64 -15.09 6.53
CA THR A 197 -13.36 -15.01 5.81
C THR A 197 -13.46 -14.31 4.47
N ASN A 198 -14.68 -14.23 3.88
CA ASN A 198 -14.91 -13.52 2.64
C ASN A 198 -15.19 -12.03 2.94
N PRO A 199 -14.30 -11.11 2.53
CA PRO A 199 -14.43 -9.69 2.84
C PRO A 199 -15.68 -9.05 2.26
N PHE A 200 -16.23 -9.55 1.16
CA PHE A 200 -17.45 -9.04 0.58
C PHE A 200 -18.68 -9.38 1.43
N ASN A 201 -18.68 -10.58 2.04
CA ASN A 201 -19.72 -10.94 3.00
C ASN A 201 -19.67 -10.06 4.27
N VAL A 202 -18.46 -9.74 4.75
CA VAL A 202 -18.28 -8.82 5.88
C VAL A 202 -18.84 -7.44 5.53
N GLN A 203 -18.54 -6.92 4.36
CA GLN A 203 -19.03 -5.61 3.90
C GLN A 203 -20.55 -5.60 3.69
N ASN A 204 -21.10 -6.63 3.06
CA ASN A 204 -22.57 -6.77 2.89
C ASN A 204 -23.27 -6.88 4.24
N ASN A 205 -22.74 -7.68 5.18
CA ASN A 205 -23.29 -7.81 6.52
C ASN A 205 -23.31 -6.46 7.26
N PHE A 206 -22.22 -5.69 7.20
CA PHE A 206 -22.17 -4.35 7.79
C PHE A 206 -23.29 -3.45 7.25
N ILE A 207 -23.41 -3.37 5.93
CA ILE A 207 -24.44 -2.50 5.31
C ILE A 207 -25.85 -2.97 5.65
N TYR A 208 -26.10 -4.27 5.62
CA TYR A 208 -27.40 -4.81 5.97
C TYR A 208 -27.81 -4.39 7.39
N HIS A 209 -26.94 -4.58 8.38
CA HIS A 209 -27.24 -4.19 9.76
C HIS A 209 -27.23 -2.68 9.99
N ALA A 210 -26.47 -1.92 9.21
CA ALA A 210 -26.46 -0.47 9.32
C ALA A 210 -27.68 0.21 8.67
N THR A 211 -28.24 -0.35 7.60
CA THR A 211 -29.22 0.36 6.75
C THR A 211 -30.42 -0.48 6.33
N GLY A 212 -30.41 -1.78 6.51
CA GLY A 212 -31.40 -2.72 5.97
C GLY A 212 -31.24 -3.01 4.47
N ILE A 213 -30.22 -2.47 3.80
CA ILE A 213 -29.97 -2.71 2.37
C ILE A 213 -29.20 -4.02 2.23
N ASP A 214 -29.73 -4.93 1.42
CA ASP A 214 -29.13 -6.24 1.20
C ASP A 214 -28.26 -6.27 -0.07
N ASN A 215 -27.16 -7.02 0.00
CA ASN A 215 -26.32 -7.40 -1.14
C ASN A 215 -25.84 -6.25 -2.04
N ILE A 216 -25.12 -5.26 -1.48
CA ILE A 216 -24.43 -4.23 -2.29
C ILE A 216 -23.34 -4.86 -3.17
N MET A 217 -22.58 -5.82 -2.61
CA MET A 217 -21.62 -6.61 -3.36
C MET A 217 -22.29 -7.89 -3.85
N THR A 218 -22.45 -8.01 -5.15
CA THR A 218 -23.09 -9.17 -5.79
C THR A 218 -22.06 -9.99 -6.58
N PRO A 219 -22.12 -11.33 -6.52
CA PRO A 219 -21.29 -12.16 -7.37
C PRO A 219 -21.56 -11.88 -8.85
N ILE A 220 -20.49 -11.86 -9.66
CA ILE A 220 -20.58 -11.81 -11.12
C ILE A 220 -20.24 -13.19 -11.70
N SER A 221 -20.90 -13.56 -12.79
CA SER A 221 -20.59 -14.79 -13.53
C SER A 221 -19.22 -14.70 -14.20
N TYR A 222 -18.54 -15.83 -14.29
CA TYR A 222 -17.24 -15.94 -14.94
C TYR A 222 -17.10 -17.28 -15.64
N ASP A 223 -16.25 -17.34 -16.65
CA ASP A 223 -15.86 -18.57 -17.37
C ASP A 223 -14.51 -19.05 -16.89
N GLU A 224 -14.37 -20.35 -16.67
CA GLU A 224 -13.12 -21.00 -16.32
C GLU A 224 -12.62 -21.87 -17.48
N ASN A 225 -11.36 -21.68 -17.86
CA ASN A 225 -10.66 -22.51 -18.81
C ASN A 225 -9.28 -22.89 -18.26
N GLY A 226 -9.18 -24.08 -17.67
CA GLY A 226 -8.01 -24.52 -16.93
C GLY A 226 -7.78 -23.65 -15.68
N THR A 227 -6.66 -22.93 -15.64
CA THR A 227 -6.36 -21.98 -14.55
C THR A 227 -6.78 -20.55 -14.85
N LYS A 228 -7.21 -20.27 -16.07
CA LYS A 228 -7.60 -18.94 -16.50
C LYS A 228 -9.08 -18.69 -16.20
N VAL A 229 -9.35 -17.59 -15.55
CA VAL A 229 -10.70 -17.07 -15.31
C VAL A 229 -10.94 -15.89 -16.24
N THR A 230 -12.11 -15.84 -16.87
CA THR A 230 -12.54 -14.72 -17.73
C THR A 230 -13.87 -14.16 -17.23
N ILE A 231 -13.93 -12.85 -17.05
CA ILE A 231 -15.11 -12.11 -16.61
C ILE A 231 -15.48 -11.10 -17.70
N THR A 232 -16.76 -11.05 -18.07
CA THR A 232 -17.28 -10.06 -19.01
C THR A 232 -18.49 -9.38 -18.37
N PRO A 233 -18.32 -8.18 -17.77
CA PRO A 233 -19.42 -7.44 -17.17
C PRO A 233 -20.51 -7.07 -18.20
N ASP A 234 -21.77 -7.20 -17.82
CA ASP A 234 -22.94 -6.86 -18.64
C ASP A 234 -23.34 -5.39 -18.53
N LYS A 235 -22.80 -4.69 -17.54
CA LYS A 235 -23.01 -3.26 -17.27
C LYS A 235 -21.73 -2.63 -16.73
N ASN A 236 -21.65 -1.31 -16.79
CA ASN A 236 -20.56 -0.56 -16.16
C ASN A 236 -20.60 -0.75 -14.65
N MET A 237 -19.48 -1.17 -14.04
CA MET A 237 -19.42 -1.45 -12.61
C MET A 237 -17.99 -1.44 -12.07
N PHE A 238 -17.85 -1.30 -10.75
CA PHE A 238 -16.62 -1.63 -10.06
C PHE A 238 -16.52 -3.15 -9.90
N VAL A 239 -15.36 -3.72 -10.26
CA VAL A 239 -15.10 -5.16 -10.17
C VAL A 239 -13.99 -5.42 -9.18
N TYR A 240 -14.21 -6.35 -8.28
CA TYR A 240 -13.27 -6.79 -7.26
C TYR A 240 -13.18 -8.31 -7.25
N VAL A 241 -12.00 -8.85 -6.97
CA VAL A 241 -11.77 -10.28 -6.89
C VAL A 241 -11.17 -10.64 -5.54
N TYR A 242 -11.70 -11.69 -4.92
CA TYR A 242 -11.15 -12.27 -3.72
C TYR A 242 -10.82 -13.74 -3.95
N VAL A 243 -9.63 -14.17 -3.54
CA VAL A 243 -9.15 -15.54 -3.73
C VAL A 243 -8.93 -16.20 -2.38
N GLN A 244 -9.73 -17.22 -2.09
CA GLN A 244 -9.63 -17.97 -0.83
C GLN A 244 -8.39 -18.88 -0.77
N ASN A 245 -7.87 -19.32 -1.92
CA ASN A 245 -6.74 -20.24 -1.98
C ASN A 245 -5.42 -19.54 -1.63
N LYS A 246 -4.93 -19.80 -0.43
CA LYS A 246 -3.67 -19.20 0.09
C LYS A 246 -2.40 -19.71 -0.58
N ASN A 247 -2.49 -20.71 -1.47
CA ASN A 247 -1.35 -21.18 -2.28
C ASN A 247 -1.13 -20.31 -3.52
N ILE A 248 -2.06 -19.40 -3.84
CA ILE A 248 -1.93 -18.46 -4.95
C ILE A 248 -1.28 -17.19 -4.42
N GLU A 249 -0.03 -16.94 -4.82
CA GLU A 249 0.73 -15.76 -4.40
C GLU A 249 0.54 -14.58 -5.33
N THR A 250 0.41 -14.86 -6.63
CA THR A 250 0.34 -13.83 -7.68
C THR A 250 -0.77 -14.18 -8.67
N ILE A 251 -1.48 -13.15 -9.15
CA ILE A 251 -2.40 -13.24 -10.28
C ILE A 251 -1.97 -12.24 -11.34
N TYR A 252 -1.77 -12.73 -12.58
CA TYR A 252 -1.66 -11.87 -13.74
C TYR A 252 -3.05 -11.61 -14.30
N GLY A 253 -3.38 -10.33 -14.44
CA GLY A 253 -4.64 -9.87 -14.99
C GLY A 253 -4.45 -9.10 -16.28
N TYR A 254 -5.44 -9.20 -17.15
CA TYR A 254 -5.58 -8.33 -18.32
C TYR A 254 -7.00 -7.77 -18.30
N ILE A 255 -7.11 -6.47 -18.47
CA ILE A 255 -8.39 -5.78 -18.67
C ILE A 255 -8.31 -5.21 -20.08
N ASN A 256 -9.07 -5.79 -21.00
CA ASN A 256 -8.91 -5.57 -22.43
C ASN A 256 -7.44 -5.82 -22.87
N SER A 257 -6.67 -4.77 -23.18
CA SER A 257 -5.25 -4.84 -23.58
C SER A 257 -4.27 -4.52 -22.46
N ASP A 258 -4.72 -3.96 -21.35
CA ASP A 258 -3.87 -3.52 -20.25
C ASP A 258 -3.53 -4.67 -19.31
N SER A 259 -2.26 -4.79 -18.94
CA SER A 259 -1.78 -5.86 -18.07
C SER A 259 -1.63 -5.38 -16.63
N TYR A 260 -2.02 -6.23 -15.69
CA TYR A 260 -1.97 -6.01 -14.25
C TYR A 260 -1.25 -7.17 -13.56
N ASN A 261 -0.55 -6.86 -12.48
CA ASN A 261 0.12 -7.86 -11.66
C ASN A 261 -0.28 -7.67 -10.19
N PHE A 262 -1.06 -8.62 -9.67
CA PHE A 262 -1.50 -8.62 -8.30
C PHE A 262 -0.64 -9.57 -7.47
N THR A 263 0.19 -9.03 -6.58
CA THR A 263 1.07 -9.80 -5.69
C THR A 263 0.51 -9.86 -4.26
N GLY A 264 0.94 -10.86 -3.48
CA GLY A 264 0.50 -11.04 -2.10
C GLY A 264 -0.98 -11.44 -1.96
N VAL A 265 -1.52 -12.09 -2.99
CA VAL A 265 -2.92 -12.58 -3.03
C VAL A 265 -3.19 -13.58 -1.90
N ASN A 266 -2.20 -14.42 -1.56
CA ASN A 266 -2.22 -15.38 -0.46
C ASN A 266 -2.41 -14.76 0.94
N HIS A 267 -2.30 -13.46 1.07
CA HIS A 267 -2.59 -12.73 2.31
C HIS A 267 -4.08 -12.38 2.49
N GLY A 268 -4.96 -12.87 1.61
CA GLY A 268 -6.40 -12.64 1.70
C GLY A 268 -6.82 -11.22 1.32
N ARG A 269 -6.10 -10.60 0.39
CA ARG A 269 -6.39 -9.24 -0.10
C ARG A 269 -7.43 -9.28 -1.20
N THR A 270 -8.27 -8.27 -1.22
CA THR A 270 -9.14 -7.96 -2.35
C THR A 270 -8.31 -7.38 -3.49
N LEU A 271 -8.48 -7.89 -4.69
CA LEU A 271 -7.88 -7.37 -5.90
C LEU A 271 -8.85 -6.34 -6.49
N ASP A 272 -8.42 -5.11 -6.56
CA ASP A 272 -9.17 -4.03 -7.16
C ASP A 272 -8.89 -3.99 -8.67
N ILE A 273 -9.87 -4.41 -9.45
CA ILE A 273 -9.85 -4.34 -10.92
C ILE A 273 -10.22 -2.91 -11.38
N GLY A 274 -10.97 -2.18 -10.55
CA GLY A 274 -11.42 -0.83 -10.85
C GLY A 274 -12.81 -0.78 -11.48
N TYR A 275 -13.13 0.40 -12.05
CA TYR A 275 -14.36 0.61 -12.80
C TYR A 275 -14.19 0.11 -14.22
N VAL A 276 -15.08 -0.76 -14.64
CA VAL A 276 -15.00 -1.48 -15.91
C VAL A 276 -16.27 -1.23 -16.70
N GLU A 277 -16.14 -0.96 -17.99
CA GLU A 277 -17.26 -0.77 -18.90
C GLU A 277 -17.91 -2.10 -19.31
N ALA A 278 -19.19 -2.08 -19.61
CA ALA A 278 -19.93 -3.21 -20.13
C ALA A 278 -19.26 -3.80 -21.38
N GLY A 279 -19.16 -5.12 -21.43
CA GLY A 279 -18.53 -5.84 -22.54
C GLY A 279 -17.00 -5.87 -22.51
N SER A 280 -16.36 -5.22 -21.54
CA SER A 280 -14.91 -5.39 -21.32
C SER A 280 -14.57 -6.83 -20.98
N THR A 281 -13.39 -7.28 -21.35
CA THR A 281 -12.90 -8.62 -21.02
C THR A 281 -11.82 -8.54 -19.93
N ILE A 282 -12.11 -9.11 -18.78
CA ILE A 282 -11.16 -9.28 -17.67
C ILE A 282 -10.67 -10.71 -17.68
N SER A 283 -9.38 -10.90 -17.76
CA SER A 283 -8.76 -12.24 -17.81
C SER A 283 -7.75 -12.36 -16.68
N LEU A 284 -7.92 -13.36 -15.81
CA LEU A 284 -7.09 -13.59 -14.64
C LEU A 284 -6.43 -14.96 -14.72
N THR A 285 -5.12 -14.99 -14.46
CA THR A 285 -4.33 -16.23 -14.46
C THR A 285 -3.53 -16.33 -13.16
N PRO A 286 -3.90 -17.22 -12.23
CA PRO A 286 -3.19 -17.41 -10.99
C PRO A 286 -1.87 -18.15 -11.18
N ILE A 287 -0.86 -17.76 -10.41
CA ILE A 287 0.40 -18.47 -10.28
C ILE A 287 0.48 -19.05 -8.87
N GLN A 288 0.60 -20.37 -8.81
CA GLN A 288 0.80 -21.08 -7.56
C GLN A 288 2.22 -20.83 -7.03
N LYS A 289 2.35 -20.73 -5.72
CA LYS A 289 3.64 -20.72 -5.05
C LYS A 289 4.39 -22.01 -5.39
N LYS A 290 5.61 -21.89 -5.93
CA LYS A 290 6.48 -23.06 -6.07
C LYS A 290 6.82 -23.56 -4.68
N GLU A 291 6.50 -24.81 -4.37
CA GLU A 291 7.08 -25.49 -3.22
C GLU A 291 8.61 -25.53 -3.40
N VAL A 292 9.33 -24.95 -2.43
CA VAL A 292 10.79 -24.94 -2.38
C VAL A 292 11.27 -26.11 -1.57
#